data_e0130fba87276843569abedc9fe4b6fd
#
_entry.id   e0130fba87276843569abedc9fe4b6fd
#
_cell.length_a   1.000
_cell.length_b   1.000
_cell.length_c   1.000
_cell.angle_alpha   90.00
_cell.angle_beta   90.00
_cell.angle_gamma   90.00
#
_symmetry.space_group_name_H-M   'P 1'
#
loop_
_entity.id
_entity.type
_entity.pdbx_description
1 polymer ?
#
loop_
_entity_poly.entity_id
_entity_poly.type
_entity_poly.pdbx_seq_one_letter_code
_entity_poly.pdbx_strand_id
1 'polypeptide(L)'
;MRMARTVIAGVAATTALAVSVAGCGSTKQQPSPSKSGSATSATSATSSPGPAPASSAPAQPNEYAKLLIQAGDINAPIPFTAAPPTGNPNGQPGVATTFKDDDGSHAIKVTIGVYDDPDAATNALNAAKGQQAGAIKDPTTQPSNIGSGGTMLMGNTPDRSKGVVILLFTEGKALATLEFDGPTDTLAPPDFVNDIGQKQDAAIKKGLGS
;
A
#
# COMPACT_ATOMS: atom_id res chain seq x y z
N MET A 1 22.79 32.91 -37.46
CA MET A 1 21.41 33.33 -37.14
C MET A 1 21.27 33.37 -35.63
N ARG A 2 20.82 34.50 -35.08
CA ARG A 2 20.96 34.87 -33.68
C ARG A 2 19.87 34.26 -32.80
N MET A 3 20.28 33.72 -31.68
CA MET A 3 19.45 33.21 -30.59
C MET A 3 18.65 34.32 -29.92
N ALA A 4 17.39 34.07 -29.62
CA ALA A 4 16.60 34.85 -28.67
C ALA A 4 16.43 34.05 -27.37
N ARG A 5 17.00 34.57 -26.28
CA ARG A 5 16.79 34.11 -24.94
C ARG A 5 15.57 34.83 -24.37
N THR A 6 14.55 34.09 -23.99
CA THR A 6 13.43 34.63 -23.21
C THR A 6 13.60 34.19 -21.77
N VAL A 7 13.87 35.16 -20.89
CA VAL A 7 13.87 35.02 -19.44
C VAL A 7 12.46 35.36 -18.94
N ILE A 8 11.78 34.45 -18.30
CA ILE A 8 10.55 34.72 -17.56
C ILE A 8 10.87 34.60 -16.07
N ALA A 9 10.83 35.75 -15.42
CA ALA A 9 11.04 35.92 -13.98
C ALA A 9 9.75 35.54 -13.23
N GLY A 10 9.95 34.89 -12.08
CA GLY A 10 8.94 34.29 -11.26
C GLY A 10 8.08 35.23 -10.44
N VAL A 11 7.07 34.68 -9.79
CA VAL A 11 6.39 35.26 -8.63
C VAL A 11 6.28 34.18 -7.56
N ALA A 12 6.94 34.42 -6.44
CA ALA A 12 6.80 33.68 -5.21
C ALA A 12 5.55 34.19 -4.47
N ALA A 13 4.61 33.33 -4.19
CA ALA A 13 3.51 33.58 -3.26
C ALA A 13 3.65 32.68 -2.06
N THR A 14 4.17 33.23 -0.97
CA THR A 14 4.22 32.62 0.36
C THR A 14 2.89 32.86 1.06
N THR A 15 2.10 31.83 1.31
CA THR A 15 0.95 31.87 2.22
C THR A 15 1.32 31.13 3.51
N ALA A 16 1.53 31.89 4.57
CA ALA A 16 1.65 31.39 5.93
C ALA A 16 0.26 31.16 6.54
N LEU A 17 -0.07 29.93 6.90
CA LEU A 17 -1.22 29.61 7.77
C LEU A 17 -0.73 29.51 9.21
N ALA A 18 -1.14 30.45 10.04
CA ALA A 18 -1.00 30.43 11.49
C ALA A 18 -2.17 29.62 12.10
N VAL A 19 -1.86 28.52 12.79
CA VAL A 19 -2.80 27.79 13.63
C VAL A 19 -2.58 28.23 15.07
N SER A 20 -3.56 28.95 15.61
CA SER A 20 -3.64 29.37 17.01
C SER A 20 -4.26 28.26 17.85
N VAL A 21 -3.49 27.71 18.78
CA VAL A 21 -3.96 26.85 19.85
C VAL A 21 -4.17 27.75 21.10
N ALA A 22 -5.40 27.92 21.51
CA ALA A 22 -5.81 28.43 22.79
C ALA A 22 -6.53 27.26 23.52
N GLY A 23 -6.30 26.95 24.71
CA GLY A 23 -5.77 27.57 25.89
C GLY A 23 -6.31 26.83 27.09
N CYS A 24 -5.52 26.77 28.07
CA CYS A 24 -5.64 26.22 29.41
C CYS A 24 -6.90 26.58 30.19
N GLY A 25 -7.29 25.63 31.08
CA GLY A 25 -8.18 25.91 32.19
C GLY A 25 -7.93 24.94 33.34
N SER A 26 -6.91 25.19 34.13
CA SER A 26 -6.71 24.55 35.44
C SER A 26 -7.49 25.30 36.50
N THR A 27 -8.31 24.63 37.32
CA THR A 27 -8.57 25.07 38.70
C THR A 27 -8.68 23.89 39.63
N LYS A 28 -7.71 23.82 40.54
CA LYS A 28 -7.74 23.03 41.78
C LYS A 28 -8.74 23.65 42.73
N GLN A 29 -9.52 22.81 43.43
CA GLN A 29 -9.86 23.01 44.83
C GLN A 29 -10.43 21.73 45.45
N GLN A 30 -9.75 21.24 46.46
CA GLN A 30 -10.21 20.33 47.51
C GLN A 30 -10.36 21.21 48.76
N PRO A 31 -11.22 20.94 49.82
CA PRO A 31 -11.36 19.66 50.51
C PRO A 31 -12.77 19.27 50.97
N SER A 32 -12.87 18.02 51.42
CA SER A 32 -13.91 17.32 52.20
C SER A 32 -14.22 18.00 53.56
N PRO A 33 -15.15 17.51 54.45
CA PRO A 33 -15.97 16.30 54.44
C PRO A 33 -17.42 16.44 55.04
N SER A 34 -18.15 15.34 55.02
CA SER A 34 -19.08 14.92 56.09
C SER A 34 -20.53 14.62 55.69
N LYS A 35 -20.84 13.34 55.89
CA LYS A 35 -21.97 12.68 56.57
C LYS A 35 -23.37 12.61 55.97
N SER A 36 -23.71 11.36 55.75
CA SER A 36 -24.91 10.65 56.27
C SER A 36 -26.28 10.97 55.68
N GLY A 37 -26.93 9.92 55.19
CA GLY A 37 -28.40 9.89 55.12
C GLY A 37 -28.95 8.98 54.04
N SER A 38 -29.15 7.71 54.35
CA SER A 38 -30.24 6.77 54.05
C SER A 38 -31.10 6.95 52.80
N ALA A 39 -31.06 5.92 51.98
CA ALA A 39 -32.17 5.14 51.42
C ALA A 39 -33.30 5.85 50.68
N THR A 40 -33.55 5.47 49.42
CA THR A 40 -34.69 4.64 49.04
C THR A 40 -34.80 4.54 47.48
N SER A 41 -34.91 3.30 47.02
CA SER A 41 -35.70 2.80 45.90
C SER A 41 -35.42 3.29 44.43
N ALA A 42 -34.77 2.42 43.73
CA ALA A 42 -35.17 1.79 42.48
C ALA A 42 -36.07 2.57 41.50
N THR A 43 -35.50 2.87 40.34
CA THR A 43 -36.22 2.63 39.07
C THR A 43 -35.18 2.26 38.02
N SER A 44 -35.20 1.00 37.66
CA SER A 44 -34.40 0.45 36.54
C SER A 44 -34.88 1.03 35.23
N ALA A 45 -34.11 1.94 34.65
CA ALA A 45 -34.25 2.25 33.27
C ALA A 45 -33.32 1.34 32.48
N THR A 46 -33.88 0.33 31.85
CA THR A 46 -33.23 -0.56 30.89
C THR A 46 -32.86 0.26 29.66
N SER A 47 -31.64 0.72 29.64
CA SER A 47 -31.03 1.25 28.41
C SER A 47 -30.63 0.08 27.54
N SER A 48 -31.43 -0.18 26.51
CA SER A 48 -31.07 -1.11 25.42
C SER A 48 -29.75 -0.66 24.79
N PRO A 49 -28.71 -1.51 24.71
CA PRO A 49 -27.52 -1.16 23.95
C PRO A 49 -27.92 -1.12 22.47
N GLY A 50 -27.77 0.05 21.84
CA GLY A 50 -27.83 0.16 20.40
C GLY A 50 -26.78 -0.74 19.77
N PRO A 51 -27.02 -1.26 18.52
CA PRO A 51 -26.04 -2.10 17.86
C PRO A 51 -24.73 -1.33 17.72
N ALA A 52 -23.69 -1.84 18.33
CA ALA A 52 -22.32 -1.37 18.12
C ALA A 52 -22.03 -1.49 16.61
N PRO A 53 -21.34 -0.50 15.98
CA PRO A 53 -20.88 -0.67 14.64
C PRO A 53 -20.05 -1.94 14.58
N ALA A 54 -20.40 -2.85 13.67
CA ALA A 54 -19.64 -4.06 13.42
C ALA A 54 -18.22 -3.63 13.03
N SER A 55 -17.31 -3.73 13.99
CA SER A 55 -15.90 -3.65 13.74
C SER A 55 -15.59 -4.85 12.85
N SER A 56 -15.37 -4.61 11.57
CA SER A 56 -14.88 -5.63 10.65
C SER A 56 -13.60 -6.17 11.24
N ALA A 57 -13.62 -7.39 11.75
CA ALA A 57 -12.43 -8.05 12.25
C ALA A 57 -11.40 -8.04 11.11
N PRO A 58 -10.12 -7.69 11.38
CA PRO A 58 -9.09 -7.74 10.36
C PRO A 58 -9.09 -9.13 9.74
N ALA A 59 -9.25 -9.21 8.41
CA ALA A 59 -9.19 -10.46 7.70
C ALA A 59 -7.87 -11.17 8.04
N GLN A 60 -7.95 -12.45 8.40
CA GLN A 60 -6.76 -13.20 8.82
C GLN A 60 -5.78 -13.30 7.64
N PRO A 61 -4.46 -13.21 7.87
CA PRO A 61 -3.44 -13.26 6.80
C PRO A 61 -3.62 -14.44 5.83
N ASN A 62 -4.15 -15.55 6.33
CA ASN A 62 -4.36 -16.78 5.58
C ASN A 62 -5.49 -16.71 4.55
N GLU A 63 -6.44 -15.79 4.66
CA GLU A 63 -7.56 -15.71 3.73
C GLU A 63 -7.11 -15.28 2.34
N TYR A 64 -6.20 -14.31 2.27
CA TYR A 64 -5.67 -13.79 1.01
C TYR A 64 -4.35 -14.42 0.57
N ALA A 65 -3.74 -15.32 1.38
CA ALA A 65 -2.48 -15.97 1.01
C ALA A 65 -2.59 -16.78 -0.29
N LYS A 66 -3.78 -17.29 -0.61
CA LYS A 66 -4.10 -17.98 -1.86
C LYS A 66 -3.98 -17.12 -3.12
N LEU A 67 -3.92 -15.77 -2.95
CA LEU A 67 -3.74 -14.83 -4.06
C LEU A 67 -2.28 -14.67 -4.48
N LEU A 68 -1.34 -15.16 -3.68
CA LEU A 68 0.09 -15.06 -3.95
C LEU A 68 0.58 -16.21 -4.83
N ILE A 69 1.54 -15.92 -5.71
CA ILE A 69 2.38 -16.94 -6.32
C ILE A 69 3.24 -17.62 -5.25
N GLN A 70 3.79 -18.79 -5.59
CA GLN A 70 4.74 -19.52 -4.76
C GLN A 70 6.17 -19.28 -5.24
N ALA A 71 7.16 -19.51 -4.37
CA ALA A 71 8.57 -19.38 -4.75
C ALA A 71 8.94 -20.28 -5.94
N GLY A 72 8.34 -21.47 -6.04
CA GLY A 72 8.51 -22.40 -7.16
C GLY A 72 7.96 -21.91 -8.50
N ASP A 73 7.12 -20.88 -8.51
CA ASP A 73 6.61 -20.26 -9.75
C ASP A 73 7.62 -19.27 -10.35
N ILE A 74 8.66 -18.89 -9.59
CA ILE A 74 9.67 -17.94 -10.03
C ILE A 74 10.76 -18.68 -10.83
N ASN A 75 10.69 -18.57 -12.14
CA ASN A 75 11.68 -19.15 -13.05
C ASN A 75 12.89 -18.22 -13.16
N ALA A 76 13.85 -18.36 -12.25
CA ALA A 76 15.10 -17.61 -12.27
C ALA A 76 16.31 -18.57 -12.22
N PRO A 77 17.49 -18.14 -12.71
CA PRO A 77 18.71 -18.92 -12.61
C PRO A 77 19.16 -19.17 -11.16
N ILE A 78 18.72 -18.31 -10.24
CA ILE A 78 19.00 -18.36 -8.80
C ILE A 78 17.68 -18.64 -8.08
N PRO A 79 17.64 -19.57 -7.10
CA PRO A 79 16.43 -19.88 -6.37
C PRO A 79 16.00 -18.70 -5.49
N PHE A 80 14.68 -18.50 -5.38
CA PHE A 80 14.07 -17.53 -4.50
C PHE A 80 13.39 -18.22 -3.32
N THR A 81 13.47 -17.62 -2.14
CA THR A 81 12.79 -18.07 -0.93
C THR A 81 11.74 -17.04 -0.53
N ALA A 82 10.52 -17.51 -0.21
CA ALA A 82 9.43 -16.65 0.22
C ALA A 82 9.49 -16.35 1.73
N ALA A 83 9.33 -15.10 2.11
CA ALA A 83 9.03 -14.73 3.49
C ALA A 83 7.59 -15.13 3.85
N PRO A 84 7.28 -15.33 5.15
CA PRO A 84 5.89 -15.55 5.58
C PRO A 84 4.97 -14.42 5.11
N PRO A 85 3.78 -14.73 4.55
CA PRO A 85 2.82 -13.73 4.14
C PRO A 85 2.34 -12.88 5.32
N THR A 86 2.19 -11.58 5.09
CA THR A 86 1.60 -10.63 6.04
C THR A 86 0.26 -10.15 5.52
N GLY A 87 -0.75 -10.08 6.40
CA GLY A 87 -2.08 -9.59 6.05
C GLY A 87 -2.21 -8.09 6.20
N ASN A 88 -3.24 -7.54 5.55
CA ASN A 88 -3.64 -6.14 5.65
C ASN A 88 -2.49 -5.15 5.36
N PRO A 89 -1.80 -5.28 4.22
CA PRO A 89 -0.73 -4.35 3.87
C PRO A 89 -1.28 -2.91 3.83
N ASN A 90 -0.58 -1.98 4.50
CA ASN A 90 -0.99 -0.57 4.59
C ASN A 90 -2.41 -0.35 5.17
N GLY A 91 -2.91 -1.29 5.98
CA GLY A 91 -4.26 -1.23 6.55
C GLY A 91 -5.38 -1.59 5.56
N GLN A 92 -5.05 -1.99 4.33
CA GLN A 92 -5.99 -2.44 3.31
C GLN A 92 -6.18 -3.96 3.42
N PRO A 93 -7.41 -4.50 3.35
CA PRO A 93 -7.62 -5.95 3.19
C PRO A 93 -6.76 -6.50 2.07
N GLY A 94 -6.04 -7.60 2.32
CA GLY A 94 -5.13 -8.14 1.33
C GLY A 94 -3.95 -8.89 1.94
N VAL A 95 -2.89 -9.06 1.16
CA VAL A 95 -1.70 -9.83 1.56
C VAL A 95 -0.45 -9.27 0.91
N ALA A 96 0.67 -9.39 1.61
CA ALA A 96 1.98 -9.09 1.05
C ALA A 96 3.00 -10.17 1.41
N THR A 97 3.97 -10.38 0.54
CA THR A 97 5.15 -11.22 0.81
C THR A 97 6.36 -10.65 0.08
N THR A 98 7.54 -11.16 0.43
CA THR A 98 8.79 -10.85 -0.26
C THR A 98 9.50 -12.15 -0.58
N PHE A 99 9.91 -12.29 -1.82
CA PHE A 99 10.80 -13.33 -2.28
C PHE A 99 12.21 -12.76 -2.36
N LYS A 100 13.20 -13.50 -1.89
CA LYS A 100 14.61 -13.10 -1.96
C LYS A 100 15.44 -14.25 -2.47
N ASP A 101 16.49 -13.93 -3.22
CA ASP A 101 17.56 -14.88 -3.52
C ASP A 101 18.43 -15.15 -2.28
N ASP A 102 19.33 -16.12 -2.38
CA ASP A 102 20.10 -16.62 -1.23
C ASP A 102 21.04 -15.55 -0.63
N ASP A 103 21.59 -14.65 -1.44
CA ASP A 103 22.47 -13.58 -1.00
C ASP A 103 21.75 -12.25 -0.70
N GLY A 104 20.46 -12.19 -1.00
CA GLY A 104 19.61 -11.02 -0.77
C GLY A 104 19.88 -9.84 -1.72
N SER A 105 20.63 -10.07 -2.82
CA SER A 105 20.92 -9.04 -3.83
C SER A 105 19.71 -8.71 -4.70
N HIS A 106 18.79 -9.67 -4.87
CA HIS A 106 17.54 -9.49 -5.58
C HIS A 106 16.35 -9.77 -4.67
N ALA A 107 15.32 -8.97 -4.81
CA ALA A 107 14.07 -9.19 -4.08
C ALA A 107 12.87 -8.90 -4.99
N ILE A 108 11.80 -9.68 -4.81
CA ILE A 108 10.50 -9.45 -5.43
C ILE A 108 9.50 -9.24 -4.30
N LYS A 109 9.01 -8.01 -4.14
CA LYS A 109 7.98 -7.69 -3.15
C LYS A 109 6.62 -7.74 -3.86
N VAL A 110 5.72 -8.54 -3.35
CA VAL A 110 4.36 -8.66 -3.87
C VAL A 110 3.41 -8.12 -2.82
N THR A 111 2.60 -7.14 -3.21
CA THR A 111 1.54 -6.56 -2.38
C THR A 111 0.24 -6.62 -3.14
N ILE A 112 -0.79 -7.22 -2.55
CA ILE A 112 -2.14 -7.34 -3.11
C ILE A 112 -3.10 -6.69 -2.15
N GLY A 113 -3.77 -5.61 -2.58
CA GLY A 113 -4.89 -5.00 -1.88
C GLY A 113 -6.20 -5.50 -2.49
N VAL A 114 -7.17 -5.86 -1.66
CA VAL A 114 -8.51 -6.29 -2.08
C VAL A 114 -9.50 -5.21 -1.69
N TYR A 115 -10.28 -4.74 -2.65
CA TYR A 115 -11.24 -3.65 -2.51
C TYR A 115 -12.68 -4.16 -2.57
N ASP A 116 -13.63 -3.29 -2.35
CA ASP A 116 -15.04 -3.66 -2.35
C ASP A 116 -15.51 -4.05 -3.75
N ASP A 117 -15.03 -3.34 -4.77
CA ASP A 117 -15.41 -3.52 -6.16
C ASP A 117 -14.23 -3.21 -7.13
N PRO A 118 -14.36 -3.53 -8.44
CA PRO A 118 -13.33 -3.25 -9.44
C PRO A 118 -13.05 -1.75 -9.68
N ASP A 119 -14.04 -0.88 -9.48
CA ASP A 119 -13.86 0.57 -9.66
C ASP A 119 -12.99 1.14 -8.54
N ALA A 120 -13.20 0.69 -7.30
CA ALA A 120 -12.36 1.02 -6.16
C ALA A 120 -10.92 0.54 -6.38
N ALA A 121 -10.72 -0.67 -6.90
CA ALA A 121 -9.39 -1.18 -7.26
C ALA A 121 -8.72 -0.33 -8.37
N THR A 122 -9.49 0.08 -9.37
CA THR A 122 -8.99 0.96 -10.45
C THR A 122 -8.59 2.35 -9.94
N ASN A 123 -9.37 2.93 -9.04
CA ASN A 123 -9.03 4.19 -8.39
C ASN A 123 -7.75 4.06 -7.56
N ALA A 124 -7.61 2.97 -6.83
CA ALA A 124 -6.39 2.66 -6.08
C ALA A 124 -5.18 2.46 -6.98
N LEU A 125 -5.33 1.80 -8.14
CA LEU A 125 -4.27 1.67 -9.15
C LEU A 125 -3.78 3.04 -9.62
N ASN A 126 -4.69 3.96 -9.95
CA ASN A 126 -4.34 5.29 -10.40
C ASN A 126 -3.59 6.10 -9.32
N ALA A 127 -4.01 5.98 -8.06
CA ALA A 127 -3.30 6.59 -6.93
C ALA A 127 -1.91 5.94 -6.73
N ALA A 128 -1.82 4.60 -6.81
CA ALA A 128 -0.57 3.86 -6.65
C ALA A 128 0.46 4.22 -7.74
N LYS A 129 0.05 4.41 -8.99
CA LYS A 129 0.95 4.87 -10.08
C LYS A 129 1.67 6.16 -9.71
N GLY A 130 0.96 7.15 -9.17
CA GLY A 130 1.56 8.41 -8.72
C GLY A 130 2.50 8.24 -7.53
N GLN A 131 2.12 7.43 -6.56
CA GLN A 131 2.94 7.16 -5.37
C GLN A 131 4.23 6.40 -5.72
N GLN A 132 4.12 5.36 -6.52
CA GLN A 132 5.26 4.53 -6.91
C GLN A 132 6.23 5.26 -7.84
N ALA A 133 5.74 6.18 -8.68
CA ALA A 133 6.62 7.03 -9.48
C ALA A 133 7.58 7.86 -8.61
N GLY A 134 7.17 8.25 -7.40
CA GLY A 134 8.05 8.96 -6.45
C GLY A 134 9.12 8.07 -5.80
N ALA A 135 8.97 6.76 -5.83
CA ALA A 135 9.95 5.80 -5.31
C ALA A 135 11.14 5.56 -6.29
N ILE A 136 11.03 6.01 -7.52
CA ILE A 136 12.04 5.85 -8.58
C ILE A 136 12.49 7.23 -9.05
N LYS A 137 13.79 7.40 -9.22
CA LYS A 137 14.34 8.63 -9.78
C LYS A 137 14.15 8.65 -11.30
N ASP A 138 13.49 9.69 -11.80
CA ASP A 138 13.22 9.89 -13.23
C ASP A 138 12.67 8.61 -13.91
N PRO A 139 11.49 8.07 -13.43
CA PRO A 139 11.01 6.77 -13.86
C PRO A 139 10.66 6.73 -15.35
N THR A 140 11.10 5.67 -16.03
CA THR A 140 10.55 5.31 -17.33
C THR A 140 9.26 4.53 -17.13
N THR A 141 8.17 4.98 -17.76
CA THR A 141 6.85 4.34 -17.66
C THR A 141 6.51 3.63 -18.96
N GLN A 142 6.07 2.38 -18.87
CA GLN A 142 5.62 1.58 -20.02
C GLN A 142 4.27 0.92 -19.69
N PRO A 143 3.36 0.80 -20.67
CA PRO A 143 2.15 0.00 -20.53
C PRO A 143 2.51 -1.49 -20.44
N SER A 144 1.71 -2.25 -19.67
CA SER A 144 1.78 -3.71 -19.58
C SER A 144 0.43 -4.31 -19.92
N ASN A 145 0.43 -5.48 -20.57
CA ASN A 145 -0.79 -6.21 -20.95
C ASN A 145 -1.25 -7.18 -19.84
N ILE A 146 -0.74 -7.02 -18.61
CA ILE A 146 -1.09 -7.88 -17.48
C ILE A 146 -2.25 -7.24 -16.73
N GLY A 147 -3.29 -8.02 -16.48
CA GLY A 147 -4.51 -7.55 -15.83
C GLY A 147 -5.16 -6.36 -16.53
N SER A 148 -5.82 -5.51 -15.78
CA SER A 148 -6.42 -4.28 -16.27
C SER A 148 -5.56 -3.08 -15.85
N GLY A 149 -5.34 -2.14 -16.78
CA GLY A 149 -4.57 -0.91 -16.56
C GLY A 149 -3.10 -1.13 -16.21
N GLY A 150 -2.54 -2.29 -16.61
CA GLY A 150 -1.17 -2.69 -16.34
C GLY A 150 -0.15 -1.62 -16.71
N THR A 151 0.78 -1.33 -15.80
CA THR A 151 1.80 -0.30 -15.98
C THR A 151 3.10 -0.75 -15.31
N MET A 152 4.20 -0.54 -16.00
CA MET A 152 5.55 -0.83 -15.51
C MET A 152 6.31 0.48 -15.35
N LEU A 153 6.90 0.70 -14.17
CA LEU A 153 7.77 1.82 -13.84
C LEU A 153 9.19 1.27 -13.64
N MET A 154 10.19 1.91 -14.23
CA MET A 154 11.56 1.40 -14.21
C MET A 154 12.55 2.53 -13.94
N GLY A 155 13.60 2.23 -13.19
CA GLY A 155 14.71 3.14 -12.92
C GLY A 155 15.49 2.74 -11.67
N ASN A 156 16.20 3.69 -11.10
CA ASN A 156 16.91 3.49 -9.83
C ASN A 156 16.18 4.18 -8.68
N THR A 157 16.39 3.71 -7.47
CA THR A 157 15.96 4.45 -6.26
C THR A 157 16.57 5.87 -6.24
N PRO A 158 15.93 6.84 -5.55
CA PRO A 158 16.45 8.21 -5.48
C PRO A 158 17.89 8.33 -4.95
N ASP A 159 18.27 7.46 -4.03
CA ASP A 159 19.62 7.33 -3.46
C ASP A 159 20.59 6.52 -4.33
N ARG A 160 20.10 5.98 -5.45
CA ARG A 160 20.82 5.10 -6.37
C ARG A 160 21.41 3.84 -5.72
N SER A 161 20.81 3.35 -4.65
CA SER A 161 21.25 2.13 -4.00
C SER A 161 20.80 0.86 -4.72
N LYS A 162 19.71 0.96 -5.53
CA LYS A 162 19.10 -0.18 -6.21
C LYS A 162 18.56 0.20 -7.59
N GLY A 163 18.58 -0.78 -8.50
CA GLY A 163 17.72 -0.80 -9.68
C GLY A 163 16.35 -1.35 -9.31
N VAL A 164 15.28 -0.73 -9.79
CA VAL A 164 13.90 -1.07 -9.42
C VAL A 164 13.01 -1.14 -10.66
N VAL A 165 12.20 -2.19 -10.73
CA VAL A 165 11.07 -2.29 -11.66
C VAL A 165 9.81 -2.52 -10.85
N ILE A 166 8.78 -1.71 -11.07
CA ILE A 166 7.48 -1.84 -10.39
C ILE A 166 6.41 -2.11 -11.43
N LEU A 167 5.75 -3.26 -11.33
CA LEU A 167 4.60 -3.62 -12.12
C LEU A 167 3.33 -3.42 -11.28
N LEU A 168 2.38 -2.66 -11.82
CA LEU A 168 1.08 -2.40 -11.21
C LEU A 168 -0.03 -2.82 -12.16
N PHE A 169 -1.03 -3.52 -11.66
CA PHE A 169 -2.23 -3.89 -12.42
C PHE A 169 -3.40 -4.21 -11.49
N THR A 170 -4.61 -4.22 -12.02
CA THR A 170 -5.78 -4.74 -11.31
C THR A 170 -6.28 -6.03 -11.95
N GLU A 171 -6.81 -6.93 -11.12
CA GLU A 171 -7.57 -8.09 -11.55
C GLU A 171 -8.83 -8.21 -10.68
N GLY A 172 -9.98 -8.05 -11.33
CA GLY A 172 -11.26 -7.91 -10.63
C GLY A 172 -11.18 -6.78 -9.59
N LYS A 173 -11.46 -7.08 -8.34
CA LYS A 173 -11.39 -6.13 -7.22
C LYS A 173 -10.04 -6.08 -6.50
N ALA A 174 -9.00 -6.70 -7.05
CA ALA A 174 -7.66 -6.66 -6.48
C ALA A 174 -6.74 -5.71 -7.24
N LEU A 175 -5.91 -4.98 -6.51
CA LEU A 175 -4.74 -4.25 -7.00
C LEU A 175 -3.49 -5.04 -6.63
N ALA A 176 -2.69 -5.39 -7.63
CA ALA A 176 -1.37 -5.99 -7.44
C ALA A 176 -0.26 -4.97 -7.70
N THR A 177 0.71 -4.94 -6.81
CA THR A 177 1.97 -4.21 -6.95
C THR A 177 3.10 -5.20 -6.76
N LEU A 178 3.92 -5.38 -7.80
CA LEU A 178 5.11 -6.21 -7.79
C LEU A 178 6.33 -5.30 -7.95
N GLU A 179 7.20 -5.26 -6.95
CA GLU A 179 8.44 -4.49 -6.96
C GLU A 179 9.62 -5.45 -7.06
N PHE A 180 10.42 -5.29 -8.11
CA PHE A 180 11.61 -6.08 -8.40
C PHE A 180 12.84 -5.21 -8.09
N ASP A 181 13.52 -5.53 -7.00
CA ASP A 181 14.76 -4.89 -6.58
C ASP A 181 15.96 -5.68 -7.09
N GLY A 182 16.98 -4.98 -7.55
CA GLY A 182 18.26 -5.55 -7.92
C GLY A 182 19.42 -4.58 -7.62
N PRO A 183 20.66 -4.96 -7.94
CA PRO A 183 21.80 -4.05 -7.86
C PRO A 183 21.59 -2.79 -8.70
N THR A 184 22.25 -1.70 -8.30
CA THR A 184 22.20 -0.42 -9.03
C THR A 184 22.49 -0.62 -10.52
N ASP A 185 21.71 0.07 -11.37
CA ASP A 185 21.80 0.02 -12.84
C ASP A 185 21.54 -1.39 -13.44
N THR A 186 21.07 -2.34 -12.61
CA THR A 186 20.64 -3.66 -13.05
C THR A 186 19.14 -3.80 -12.84
N LEU A 187 18.38 -3.65 -13.93
CA LEU A 187 16.92 -3.77 -13.88
C LEU A 187 16.51 -5.22 -14.18
N ALA A 188 15.45 -5.68 -13.54
CA ALA A 188 14.84 -6.96 -13.88
C ALA A 188 14.44 -6.97 -15.36
N PRO A 189 14.80 -8.03 -16.15
CA PRO A 189 14.44 -8.10 -17.56
C PRO A 189 12.93 -8.04 -17.77
N PRO A 190 12.43 -7.30 -18.77
CA PRO A 190 10.98 -7.18 -19.03
C PRO A 190 10.28 -8.53 -19.18
N ASP A 191 10.89 -9.50 -19.84
CA ASP A 191 10.31 -10.84 -20.03
C ASP A 191 10.14 -11.57 -18.70
N PHE A 192 11.10 -11.43 -17.77
CA PHE A 192 11.00 -11.99 -16.43
C PHE A 192 9.87 -11.31 -15.61
N VAL A 193 9.80 -9.99 -15.66
CA VAL A 193 8.71 -9.22 -15.00
C VAL A 193 7.35 -9.63 -15.55
N ASN A 194 7.23 -9.81 -16.87
CA ASN A 194 5.99 -10.24 -17.52
C ASN A 194 5.61 -11.68 -17.12
N ASP A 195 6.56 -12.62 -17.09
CA ASP A 195 6.29 -14.01 -16.67
C ASP A 195 5.75 -14.06 -15.24
N ILE A 196 6.42 -13.36 -14.30
CA ILE A 196 5.97 -13.30 -12.91
C ILE A 196 4.63 -12.58 -12.78
N GLY A 197 4.44 -11.49 -13.51
CA GLY A 197 3.19 -10.74 -13.52
C GLY A 197 2.00 -11.57 -14.02
N GLN A 198 2.17 -12.35 -15.09
CA GLN A 198 1.13 -13.25 -15.63
C GLN A 198 0.77 -14.35 -14.62
N LYS A 199 1.75 -14.94 -13.96
CA LYS A 199 1.53 -15.95 -12.92
C LYS A 199 0.79 -15.35 -11.72
N GLN A 200 1.16 -14.14 -11.32
CA GLN A 200 0.49 -13.43 -10.24
C GLN A 200 -0.96 -13.07 -10.61
N ASP A 201 -1.22 -12.61 -11.81
CA ASP A 201 -2.56 -12.34 -12.34
C ASP A 201 -3.42 -13.61 -12.31
N ALA A 202 -2.88 -14.74 -12.79
CA ALA A 202 -3.56 -16.04 -12.75
C ALA A 202 -3.85 -16.52 -11.31
N ALA A 203 -2.93 -16.28 -10.38
CA ALA A 203 -3.14 -16.62 -8.97
C ALA A 203 -4.29 -15.79 -8.36
N ILE A 204 -4.37 -14.50 -8.69
CA ILE A 204 -5.46 -13.62 -8.22
C ILE A 204 -6.80 -14.08 -8.82
N LYS A 205 -6.87 -14.32 -10.14
CA LYS A 205 -8.08 -14.87 -10.81
C LYS A 205 -8.58 -16.12 -10.11
N LYS A 206 -7.69 -17.09 -9.93
CA LYS A 206 -8.03 -18.34 -9.25
C LYS A 206 -8.48 -18.12 -7.80
N GLY A 207 -7.79 -17.25 -7.07
CA GLY A 207 -8.04 -17.01 -5.65
C GLY A 207 -9.30 -16.21 -5.36
N LEU A 208 -9.70 -15.30 -6.25
CA LEU A 208 -10.94 -14.52 -6.14
C LEU A 208 -12.14 -15.25 -6.77
N GLY A 209 -11.91 -16.26 -7.62
CA GLY A 209 -12.98 -16.97 -8.32
C GLY A 209 -13.57 -16.16 -9.48
N SER A 210 -12.75 -15.28 -10.08
CA SER A 210 -13.11 -14.47 -11.25
C SER A 210 -12.77 -15.16 -12.56
#